data_cc083d7778b9080fda01c4d4ef40b8cf
#
_entry.id   cc083d7778b9080fda01c4d4ef40b8cf
#
_cell.length_a   1.000
_cell.length_b   1.000
_cell.length_c   1.000
_cell.angle_alpha   90.00
_cell.angle_beta   90.00
_cell.angle_gamma   90.00
#
_symmetry.space_group_name_H-M   'P 1'
#
loop_
_entity.id
_entity.type
_entity.pdbx_description
1 polymer ?
#
loop_
_entity_poly.entity_id
_entity_poly.type
_entity_poly.pdbx_seq_one_letter_code
_entity_poly.pdbx_strand_id
1 'polypeptide(L)'
;TISLAGPSILLVYLIIGAVLFFVMRAMGELLLSNLAYKSFADFATDLVGPGAGFYMGWTYWMCWVVIGNADTIAMCGYLAAWFPHLDKWIPATCIVLLLTCLNMVAVKLFGEMEFWFAMIKIVTIIALILVGGYLAITGFQPPRSGVPAASFSHLWDRGGFFPTGFMGFIAGFQIAIFSFQGIEMAGTAAAETADPEHNLPKAINSIPARVLIFYVLALGVIMAVQPWDLINPQASPFVEMFSYIGILIAFHI
;
A
#
# COMPACT_ATOMS: atom_id res chain seq x y z
N THR A 1 -3.70 0.41 11.08
CA THR A 1 -4.98 -0.10 10.52
C THR A 1 -5.48 -1.30 11.30
N ILE A 2 -4.67 -2.38 11.43
CA ILE A 2 -5.08 -3.60 12.14
C ILE A 2 -5.53 -3.29 13.56
N SER A 3 -4.78 -2.49 14.32
CA SER A 3 -5.09 -2.10 15.71
C SER A 3 -6.42 -1.35 15.88
N LEU A 4 -6.96 -0.73 14.81
CA LEU A 4 -8.21 0.02 14.85
C LEU A 4 -9.42 -0.86 14.53
N ALA A 5 -9.31 -1.69 13.53
CA ALA A 5 -10.44 -2.47 12.99
C ALA A 5 -10.36 -3.96 13.36
N GLY A 6 -9.21 -4.44 13.85
CA GLY A 6 -8.99 -5.87 14.05
C GLY A 6 -9.13 -6.65 12.74
N PRO A 7 -9.61 -7.90 12.78
CA PRO A 7 -9.80 -8.74 11.60
C PRO A 7 -10.78 -8.17 10.57
N SER A 8 -11.72 -7.30 10.97
CA SER A 8 -12.67 -6.66 10.05
C SER A 8 -11.98 -5.78 8.98
N ILE A 9 -10.71 -5.43 9.18
CA ILE A 9 -9.89 -4.73 8.18
C ILE A 9 -9.81 -5.47 6.85
N LEU A 10 -9.87 -6.81 6.85
CA LEU A 10 -9.89 -7.62 5.64
C LEU A 10 -11.12 -7.30 4.77
N LEU A 11 -12.28 -7.15 5.42
CA LEU A 11 -13.52 -6.77 4.73
C LEU A 11 -13.44 -5.31 4.22
N VAL A 12 -12.82 -4.41 4.97
CA VAL A 12 -12.57 -3.02 4.54
C VAL A 12 -11.79 -3.01 3.22
N TYR A 13 -10.68 -3.75 3.14
CA TYR A 13 -9.87 -3.83 1.92
C TYR A 13 -10.64 -4.47 0.75
N LEU A 14 -11.46 -5.50 1.01
CA LEU A 14 -12.30 -6.10 -0.03
C LEU A 14 -13.33 -5.11 -0.59
N ILE A 15 -14.00 -4.36 0.28
CA ILE A 15 -15.00 -3.36 -0.13
C ILE A 15 -14.33 -2.24 -0.93
N ILE A 16 -13.22 -1.68 -0.42
CA ILE A 16 -12.49 -0.62 -1.14
C ILE A 16 -12.00 -1.15 -2.49
N GLY A 17 -11.41 -2.35 -2.52
CA GLY A 17 -10.91 -2.97 -3.75
C GLY A 17 -12.02 -3.19 -4.79
N ALA A 18 -13.21 -3.62 -4.35
CA ALA A 18 -14.36 -3.78 -5.23
C ALA A 18 -14.83 -2.43 -5.79
N VAL A 19 -14.97 -1.41 -4.95
CA VAL A 19 -15.35 -0.05 -5.39
C VAL A 19 -14.31 0.52 -6.35
N LEU A 20 -13.03 0.42 -6.00
CA LEU A 20 -11.93 0.92 -6.85
C LEU A 20 -11.85 0.20 -8.19
N PHE A 21 -12.17 -1.09 -8.25
CA PHE A 21 -12.23 -1.79 -9.53
C PHE A 21 -13.23 -1.14 -10.50
N PHE A 22 -14.42 -0.79 -10.02
CA PHE A 22 -15.41 -0.10 -10.86
C PHE A 22 -14.98 1.32 -11.22
N VAL A 23 -14.38 2.06 -10.28
CA VAL A 23 -13.84 3.40 -10.53
C VAL A 23 -12.73 3.34 -11.59
N MET A 24 -11.80 2.39 -11.46
CA MET A 24 -10.71 2.21 -12.43
C MET A 24 -11.23 1.77 -13.80
N ARG A 25 -12.29 0.98 -13.84
CA ARG A 25 -12.92 0.61 -15.11
C ARG A 25 -13.54 1.81 -15.81
N ALA A 26 -14.30 2.64 -15.09
CA ALA A 26 -14.84 3.90 -15.63
C ALA A 26 -13.72 4.86 -16.08
N MET A 27 -12.65 4.95 -15.30
CA MET A 27 -11.48 5.73 -15.67
C MET A 27 -10.80 5.18 -16.94
N GLY A 28 -10.71 3.87 -17.09
CA GLY A 28 -10.15 3.23 -18.26
C GLY A 28 -10.94 3.54 -19.53
N GLU A 29 -12.27 3.51 -19.46
CA GLU A 29 -13.15 3.89 -20.57
C GLU A 29 -12.96 5.39 -20.93
N LEU A 30 -12.81 6.24 -19.92
CA LEU A 30 -12.55 7.67 -20.10
C LEU A 30 -11.18 7.89 -20.78
N LEU A 31 -10.12 7.26 -20.31
CA LEU A 31 -8.77 7.38 -20.89
C LEU A 31 -8.71 6.91 -22.35
N LEU A 32 -9.42 5.84 -22.70
CA LEU A 32 -9.48 5.32 -24.07
C LEU A 32 -10.35 6.20 -24.98
N SER A 33 -11.26 7.02 -24.42
CA SER A 33 -12.11 7.89 -25.22
C SER A 33 -11.35 9.01 -25.94
N ASN A 34 -10.24 9.48 -25.35
CA ASN A 34 -9.37 10.47 -25.95
C ASN A 34 -7.92 10.36 -25.46
N LEU A 35 -7.11 9.65 -26.20
CA LEU A 35 -5.68 9.45 -25.93
C LEU A 35 -4.81 10.70 -26.10
N ALA A 36 -5.37 11.81 -26.63
CA ALA A 36 -4.65 13.07 -26.74
C ALA A 36 -4.57 13.82 -25.40
N TYR A 37 -5.46 13.51 -24.45
CA TYR A 37 -5.43 14.12 -23.13
C TYR A 37 -4.35 13.46 -22.26
N LYS A 38 -3.59 14.28 -21.54
CA LYS A 38 -2.44 13.85 -20.75
C LYS A 38 -2.68 13.84 -19.24
N SER A 39 -3.78 14.47 -18.81
CA SER A 39 -4.08 14.64 -17.39
C SER A 39 -5.56 14.53 -17.10
N PHE A 40 -5.91 14.25 -15.85
CA PHE A 40 -7.31 14.30 -15.40
C PHE A 40 -7.92 15.70 -15.52
N ALA A 41 -7.07 16.75 -15.47
CA ALA A 41 -7.50 18.13 -15.64
C ALA A 41 -7.99 18.40 -17.07
N ASP A 42 -7.40 17.73 -18.08
CA ASP A 42 -7.82 17.87 -19.48
C ASP A 42 -9.23 17.31 -19.67
N PHE A 43 -9.51 16.11 -19.14
CA PHE A 43 -10.85 15.51 -19.14
C PHE A 43 -11.86 16.36 -18.39
N ALA A 44 -11.49 16.87 -17.20
CA ALA A 44 -12.38 17.73 -16.43
C ALA A 44 -12.69 19.06 -17.14
N THR A 45 -11.70 19.61 -17.86
CA THR A 45 -11.86 20.84 -18.64
C THR A 45 -12.84 20.61 -19.78
N ASP A 46 -12.71 19.52 -20.51
CA ASP A 46 -13.52 19.22 -21.69
C ASP A 46 -14.95 18.84 -21.32
N LEU A 47 -15.12 17.95 -20.34
CA LEU A 47 -16.42 17.37 -19.98
C LEU A 47 -17.27 18.26 -19.08
N VAL A 48 -16.64 19.06 -18.21
CA VAL A 48 -17.33 19.86 -17.18
C VAL A 48 -17.10 21.36 -17.37
N GLY A 49 -15.89 21.74 -17.80
CA GLY A 49 -15.52 23.12 -18.07
C GLY A 49 -14.20 23.55 -17.44
N PRO A 50 -13.68 24.73 -17.83
CA PRO A 50 -12.35 25.22 -17.44
C PRO A 50 -12.15 25.34 -15.93
N GLY A 51 -13.19 25.72 -15.18
CA GLY A 51 -13.16 25.81 -13.73
C GLY A 51 -12.94 24.44 -13.06
N ALA A 52 -13.57 23.39 -13.58
CA ALA A 52 -13.39 22.02 -13.08
C ALA A 52 -11.97 21.50 -13.38
N GLY A 53 -11.44 21.78 -14.57
CA GLY A 53 -10.07 21.43 -14.92
C GLY A 53 -9.04 22.11 -14.04
N PHE A 54 -9.20 23.40 -13.77
CA PHE A 54 -8.35 24.15 -12.85
C PHE A 54 -8.37 23.52 -11.43
N TYR A 55 -9.57 23.29 -10.90
CA TYR A 55 -9.74 22.70 -9.58
C TYR A 55 -9.12 21.29 -9.51
N MET A 56 -9.38 20.44 -10.50
CA MET A 56 -8.83 19.08 -10.57
C MET A 56 -7.30 19.09 -10.61
N GLY A 57 -6.70 19.93 -11.45
CA GLY A 57 -5.24 20.02 -11.59
C GLY A 57 -4.57 20.44 -10.27
N TRP A 58 -5.07 21.48 -9.62
CA TRP A 58 -4.53 21.94 -8.34
C TRP A 58 -4.75 20.97 -7.21
N THR A 59 -5.93 20.34 -7.14
CA THR A 59 -6.22 19.32 -6.12
C THR A 59 -5.30 18.11 -6.28
N TYR A 60 -5.13 17.62 -7.50
CA TYR A 60 -4.27 16.48 -7.79
C TYR A 60 -2.80 16.77 -7.46
N TRP A 61 -2.31 17.96 -7.85
CA TRP A 61 -0.97 18.41 -7.46
C TRP A 61 -0.79 18.47 -5.94
N MET A 62 -1.75 19.05 -5.22
CA MET A 62 -1.70 19.16 -3.76
C MET A 62 -1.73 17.79 -3.08
N CYS A 63 -2.52 16.84 -3.60
CA CYS A 63 -2.52 15.46 -3.10
C CYS A 63 -1.11 14.86 -3.15
N TRP A 64 -0.41 14.99 -4.28
CA TRP A 64 0.95 14.46 -4.41
C TRP A 64 1.96 15.14 -3.49
N VAL A 65 1.83 16.43 -3.26
CA VAL A 65 2.66 17.15 -2.27
C VAL A 65 2.43 16.59 -0.85
N VAL A 66 1.16 16.37 -0.47
CA VAL A 66 0.82 15.81 0.86
C VAL A 66 1.33 14.37 0.99
N ILE A 67 1.18 13.53 -0.04
CA ILE A 67 1.67 12.15 -0.06
C ILE A 67 3.20 12.14 0.09
N GLY A 68 3.91 12.92 -0.71
CA GLY A 68 5.38 13.01 -0.64
C GLY A 68 5.89 13.44 0.73
N ASN A 69 5.19 14.37 1.39
CA ASN A 69 5.51 14.75 2.77
C ASN A 69 5.27 13.59 3.75
N ALA A 70 4.14 12.88 3.64
CA ALA A 70 3.81 11.74 4.50
C ALA A 70 4.83 10.60 4.35
N ASP A 71 5.21 10.27 3.12
CA ASP A 71 6.22 9.26 2.82
C ASP A 71 7.61 9.65 3.34
N THR A 72 8.00 10.91 3.18
CA THR A 72 9.25 11.43 3.73
C THR A 72 9.29 11.30 5.25
N ILE A 73 8.20 11.64 5.94
CA ILE A 73 8.09 11.48 7.41
C ILE A 73 8.19 10.01 7.81
N ALA A 74 7.54 9.11 7.07
CA ALA A 74 7.61 7.67 7.32
C ALA A 74 9.03 7.14 7.15
N MET A 75 9.73 7.52 6.06
CA MET A 75 11.14 7.16 5.83
C MET A 75 12.06 7.67 6.94
N CYS A 76 11.85 8.90 7.41
CA CYS A 76 12.60 9.43 8.57
C CYS A 76 12.36 8.61 9.83
N GLY A 77 11.13 8.10 10.03
CA GLY A 77 10.80 7.20 11.13
C GLY A 77 11.58 5.88 11.08
N TYR A 78 11.72 5.27 9.89
CA TYR A 78 12.54 4.08 9.72
C TYR A 78 14.02 4.34 9.95
N LEU A 79 14.56 5.45 9.42
CA LEU A 79 15.95 5.82 9.63
C LEU A 79 16.28 6.15 11.09
N ALA A 80 15.33 6.68 11.85
CA ALA A 80 15.51 6.94 13.28
C ALA A 80 15.71 5.66 14.10
N ALA A 81 15.23 4.50 13.63
CA ALA A 81 15.50 3.21 14.26
C ALA A 81 16.99 2.81 14.16
N TRP A 82 17.67 3.22 13.09
CA TRP A 82 19.11 2.95 12.89
C TRP A 82 20.00 4.07 13.42
N PHE A 83 19.53 5.30 13.32
CA PHE A 83 20.27 6.51 13.71
C PHE A 83 19.46 7.36 14.70
N PRO A 84 19.28 6.91 15.96
CA PRO A 84 18.37 7.57 16.92
C PRO A 84 18.83 8.98 17.36
N HIS A 85 20.10 9.32 17.13
CA HIS A 85 20.67 10.63 17.48
C HIS A 85 20.65 11.65 16.34
N LEU A 86 20.12 11.25 15.16
CA LEU A 86 20.10 12.14 14.00
C LEU A 86 18.84 13.03 14.05
N ASP A 87 19.02 14.34 13.94
CA ASP A 87 17.91 15.27 13.82
C ASP A 87 17.07 14.95 12.58
N LYS A 88 15.74 14.85 12.73
CA LYS A 88 14.81 14.39 11.67
C LYS A 88 14.86 15.22 10.39
N TRP A 89 15.25 16.48 10.46
CA TRP A 89 15.35 17.33 9.27
C TRP A 89 16.50 16.93 8.33
N ILE A 90 17.58 16.34 8.87
CA ILE A 90 18.76 15.93 8.09
C ILE A 90 18.37 14.79 7.12
N PRO A 91 17.84 13.64 7.58
CA PRO A 91 17.43 12.58 6.68
C PRO A 91 16.30 13.04 5.73
N ALA A 92 15.37 13.88 6.18
CA ALA A 92 14.32 14.42 5.32
C ALA A 92 14.89 15.21 4.13
N THR A 93 15.83 16.11 4.43
CA THR A 93 16.51 16.90 3.38
C THR A 93 17.31 16.02 2.43
N CYS A 94 18.05 15.04 2.95
CA CYS A 94 18.83 14.10 2.14
C CYS A 94 17.93 13.28 1.20
N ILE A 95 16.78 12.78 1.69
CA ILE A 95 15.81 12.01 0.89
C ILE A 95 15.28 12.89 -0.24
N VAL A 96 14.80 14.10 0.06
CA VAL A 96 14.23 15.01 -0.94
C VAL A 96 15.28 15.39 -2.00
N LEU A 97 16.50 15.72 -1.58
CA LEU A 97 17.59 16.04 -2.51
C LEU A 97 17.98 14.83 -3.38
N LEU A 98 18.09 13.65 -2.79
CA LEU A 98 18.39 12.41 -3.51
C LEU A 98 17.34 12.13 -4.58
N LEU A 99 16.06 12.15 -4.21
CA LEU A 99 14.95 11.91 -5.13
C LEU A 99 14.89 12.97 -6.24
N THR A 100 15.14 14.24 -5.90
CA THR A 100 15.19 15.33 -6.89
C THR A 100 16.34 15.10 -7.86
N CYS A 101 17.55 14.78 -7.38
CA CYS A 101 18.69 14.49 -8.24
C CYS A 101 18.44 13.29 -9.15
N LEU A 102 17.90 12.19 -8.62
CA LEU A 102 17.56 11.00 -9.41
C LEU A 102 16.55 11.33 -10.51
N ASN A 103 15.53 12.12 -10.19
CA ASN A 103 14.50 12.53 -11.15
C ASN A 103 15.05 13.44 -12.27
N MET A 104 16.01 14.33 -11.94
CA MET A 104 16.60 15.24 -12.93
C MET A 104 17.64 14.59 -13.84
N VAL A 105 18.38 13.62 -13.32
CA VAL A 105 19.58 13.09 -14.04
C VAL A 105 19.24 11.89 -14.91
N ALA A 106 18.21 11.11 -14.59
CA ALA A 106 18.05 9.81 -15.24
C ALA A 106 16.59 9.29 -15.29
N VAL A 107 15.75 9.89 -16.10
CA VAL A 107 14.38 9.40 -16.33
C VAL A 107 14.37 7.91 -16.73
N LYS A 108 15.32 7.48 -17.57
CA LYS A 108 15.42 6.08 -18.00
C LYS A 108 15.95 5.15 -16.88
N LEU A 109 16.91 5.60 -16.10
CA LEU A 109 17.47 4.85 -14.97
C LEU A 109 16.45 4.77 -13.82
N PHE A 110 15.64 5.81 -13.66
CA PHE A 110 14.56 5.86 -12.66
C PHE A 110 13.53 4.75 -12.90
N GLY A 111 13.10 4.53 -14.15
CA GLY A 111 12.17 3.45 -14.48
C GLY A 111 12.72 2.04 -14.19
N GLU A 112 14.02 1.81 -14.44
CA GLU A 112 14.67 0.54 -14.08
C GLU A 112 14.75 0.34 -12.56
N MET A 113 15.12 1.38 -11.82
CA MET A 113 15.17 1.33 -10.35
C MET A 113 13.78 1.10 -9.75
N GLU A 114 12.76 1.78 -10.24
CA GLU A 114 11.37 1.60 -9.82
C GLU A 114 10.90 0.15 -10.02
N PHE A 115 11.22 -0.44 -11.18
CA PHE A 115 10.91 -1.84 -11.45
C PHE A 115 11.57 -2.78 -10.43
N TRP A 116 12.86 -2.62 -10.14
CA TRP A 116 13.56 -3.48 -9.19
C TRP A 116 13.04 -3.31 -7.76
N PHE A 117 12.77 -2.07 -7.31
CA PHE A 117 12.18 -1.81 -6.00
C PHE A 117 10.77 -2.40 -5.89
N ALA A 118 9.96 -2.30 -6.96
CA ALA A 118 8.65 -2.94 -7.00
C ALA A 118 8.76 -4.47 -6.92
N MET A 119 9.73 -5.08 -7.63
CA MET A 119 9.97 -6.52 -7.60
C MET A 119 10.38 -7.01 -6.21
N ILE A 120 11.30 -6.30 -5.53
CA ILE A 120 11.70 -6.61 -4.16
C ILE A 120 10.48 -6.61 -3.23
N LYS A 121 9.65 -5.58 -3.32
CA LYS A 121 8.42 -5.46 -2.53
C LYS A 121 7.46 -6.63 -2.78
N ILE A 122 7.23 -6.98 -4.05
CA ILE A 122 6.35 -8.08 -4.44
C ILE A 122 6.87 -9.42 -3.89
N VAL A 123 8.14 -9.71 -4.10
CA VAL A 123 8.77 -10.95 -3.62
C VAL A 123 8.71 -11.03 -2.09
N THR A 124 8.97 -9.93 -1.40
CA THR A 124 8.91 -9.87 0.07
C THR A 124 7.50 -10.15 0.59
N ILE A 125 6.46 -9.59 -0.03
CA ILE A 125 5.07 -9.83 0.39
C ILE A 125 4.65 -11.28 0.10
N ILE A 126 5.03 -11.84 -1.05
CA ILE A 126 4.75 -13.24 -1.38
C ILE A 126 5.47 -14.17 -0.38
N ALA A 127 6.73 -13.90 -0.08
CA ALA A 127 7.48 -14.65 0.92
C ALA A 127 6.79 -14.58 2.30
N LEU A 128 6.33 -13.40 2.70
CA LEU A 128 5.57 -13.20 3.94
C LEU A 128 4.29 -14.06 3.97
N ILE A 129 3.52 -14.08 2.88
CA ILE A 129 2.28 -14.88 2.80
C ILE A 129 2.59 -16.37 2.91
N LEU A 130 3.60 -16.84 2.19
CA LEU A 130 3.98 -18.26 2.19
C LEU A 130 4.53 -18.69 3.54
N VAL A 131 5.47 -17.95 4.09
CA VAL A 131 6.09 -18.25 5.38
C VAL A 131 5.09 -18.12 6.52
N GLY A 132 4.36 -17.02 6.60
CA GLY A 132 3.39 -16.82 7.66
C GLY A 132 2.21 -17.80 7.57
N GLY A 133 1.77 -18.15 6.35
CA GLY A 133 0.80 -19.23 6.14
C GLY A 133 1.32 -20.58 6.64
N TYR A 134 2.58 -20.91 6.36
CA TYR A 134 3.23 -22.11 6.89
C TYR A 134 3.26 -22.10 8.42
N LEU A 135 3.67 -20.99 9.04
CA LEU A 135 3.71 -20.84 10.50
C LEU A 135 2.31 -20.99 11.13
N ALA A 136 1.28 -20.43 10.50
CA ALA A 136 -0.10 -20.54 10.98
C ALA A 136 -0.65 -21.97 10.88
N ILE A 137 -0.28 -22.72 9.83
CA ILE A 137 -0.69 -24.13 9.66
C ILE A 137 0.04 -25.04 10.62
N THR A 138 1.34 -24.81 10.88
CA THR A 138 2.15 -25.63 11.77
C THR A 138 1.96 -25.31 13.26
N GLY A 139 1.21 -24.25 13.58
CA GLY A 139 1.03 -23.83 14.98
C GLY A 139 2.33 -23.35 15.62
N PHE A 140 3.17 -22.65 14.87
CA PHE A 140 4.46 -22.15 15.35
C PHE A 140 4.28 -21.26 16.58
N GLN A 141 5.10 -21.53 17.62
CA GLN A 141 5.12 -20.71 18.83
C GLN A 141 6.15 -19.58 18.67
N PRO A 142 5.72 -18.31 18.57
CA PRO A 142 6.65 -17.19 18.51
C PRO A 142 7.55 -17.14 19.76
N PRO A 143 8.82 -16.76 19.62
CA PRO A 143 9.77 -16.72 20.75
C PRO A 143 9.47 -15.59 21.75
N ARG A 144 8.47 -14.79 21.51
CA ARG A 144 8.04 -13.68 22.37
C ARG A 144 7.05 -14.18 23.42
N SER A 145 7.36 -13.95 24.71
CA SER A 145 6.49 -14.31 25.83
C SER A 145 5.13 -13.60 25.72
N GLY A 146 4.04 -14.37 25.89
CA GLY A 146 2.67 -13.85 25.87
C GLY A 146 2.01 -13.85 24.47
N VAL A 147 2.71 -14.23 23.41
CA VAL A 147 2.11 -14.44 22.09
C VAL A 147 1.68 -15.90 21.97
N PRO A 148 0.40 -16.20 21.68
CA PRO A 148 -0.05 -17.58 21.48
C PRO A 148 0.54 -18.20 20.22
N ALA A 149 0.42 -19.53 20.08
CA ALA A 149 0.83 -20.25 18.88
C ALA A 149 0.06 -19.74 17.66
N ALA A 150 0.76 -19.57 16.54
CA ALA A 150 0.19 -19.08 15.31
C ALA A 150 -1.00 -19.95 14.85
N SER A 151 -2.13 -19.32 14.55
CA SER A 151 -3.35 -20.01 14.12
C SER A 151 -4.27 -19.06 13.37
N PHE A 152 -4.96 -19.56 12.36
CA PHE A 152 -6.03 -18.82 11.70
C PHE A 152 -7.23 -18.52 12.61
N SER A 153 -7.36 -19.22 13.75
CA SER A 153 -8.40 -18.96 14.75
C SER A 153 -8.30 -17.54 15.34
N HIS A 154 -7.10 -16.94 15.33
CA HIS A 154 -6.88 -15.56 15.81
C HIS A 154 -7.73 -14.50 15.10
N LEU A 155 -8.28 -14.84 13.93
CA LEU A 155 -9.22 -13.97 13.22
C LEU A 155 -10.62 -13.91 13.88
N TRP A 156 -10.93 -14.83 14.81
CA TRP A 156 -12.26 -14.94 15.45
C TRP A 156 -12.23 -15.08 16.96
N ASP A 157 -11.19 -15.64 17.55
CA ASP A 157 -11.16 -16.02 18.97
C ASP A 157 -10.90 -14.84 19.93
N ARG A 158 -10.56 -13.64 19.39
CA ARG A 158 -10.30 -12.43 20.19
C ARG A 158 -11.29 -11.31 19.92
N GLY A 159 -12.52 -11.53 20.39
CA GLY A 159 -13.61 -10.56 20.22
C GLY A 159 -14.37 -10.69 18.91
N GLY A 160 -14.19 -11.81 18.17
CA GLY A 160 -14.84 -12.08 16.90
C GLY A 160 -14.22 -11.31 15.74
N PHE A 161 -14.90 -11.32 14.60
CA PHE A 161 -14.41 -10.66 13.38
C PHE A 161 -14.52 -9.11 13.45
N PHE A 162 -15.41 -8.58 14.30
CA PHE A 162 -15.59 -7.13 14.54
C PHE A 162 -15.29 -6.77 16.01
N PRO A 163 -14.06 -6.98 16.51
CA PRO A 163 -13.77 -6.84 17.94
C PRO A 163 -13.90 -5.39 18.45
N THR A 164 -13.72 -4.41 17.57
CA THR A 164 -13.86 -2.97 17.87
C THR A 164 -15.23 -2.40 17.47
N GLY A 165 -16.16 -3.29 17.09
CA GLY A 165 -17.49 -2.91 16.66
C GLY A 165 -17.53 -2.14 15.35
N PHE A 166 -18.71 -1.58 15.05
CA PHE A 166 -18.95 -0.86 13.79
C PHE A 166 -18.09 0.41 13.64
N MET A 167 -17.84 1.12 14.74
CA MET A 167 -17.03 2.35 14.70
C MET A 167 -15.55 2.07 14.36
N GLY A 168 -14.98 1.00 14.90
CA GLY A 168 -13.61 0.59 14.53
C GLY A 168 -13.53 0.12 13.09
N PHE A 169 -14.55 -0.57 12.59
CA PHE A 169 -14.65 -0.95 11.19
C PHE A 169 -14.68 0.28 10.26
N ILE A 170 -15.48 1.31 10.56
CA ILE A 170 -15.53 2.57 9.80
C ILE A 170 -14.19 3.33 9.88
N ALA A 171 -13.56 3.38 11.06
CA ALA A 171 -12.26 4.00 11.22
C ALA A 171 -11.17 3.30 10.36
N GLY A 172 -11.31 2.01 10.13
CA GLY A 172 -10.46 1.24 9.23
C GLY A 172 -10.46 1.77 7.80
N PHE A 173 -11.59 2.24 7.27
CA PHE A 173 -11.69 2.81 5.92
C PHE A 173 -10.81 4.04 5.73
N GLN A 174 -10.75 4.92 6.73
CA GLN A 174 -9.99 6.17 6.64
C GLN A 174 -8.51 5.91 6.32
N ILE A 175 -7.91 4.90 6.96
CA ILE A 175 -6.50 4.58 6.75
C ILE A 175 -6.32 3.63 5.56
N ALA A 176 -7.24 2.68 5.35
CA ALA A 176 -7.15 1.74 4.26
C ALA A 176 -7.26 2.40 2.87
N ILE A 177 -8.10 3.45 2.72
CA ILE A 177 -8.18 4.23 1.47
C ILE A 177 -6.83 4.83 1.11
N PHE A 178 -6.07 5.31 2.09
CA PHE A 178 -4.72 5.84 1.85
C PHE A 178 -3.78 4.81 1.22
N SER A 179 -3.94 3.52 1.53
CA SER A 179 -3.12 2.44 0.96
C SER A 179 -3.34 2.21 -0.54
N PHE A 180 -4.40 2.77 -1.11
CA PHE A 180 -4.73 2.65 -2.54
C PHE A 180 -4.39 3.90 -3.35
N GLN A 181 -3.78 4.91 -2.74
CA GLN A 181 -3.30 6.08 -3.46
C GLN A 181 -2.26 5.69 -4.51
N GLY A 182 -2.33 6.34 -5.66
CA GLY A 182 -1.46 6.03 -6.79
C GLY A 182 -1.97 4.91 -7.71
N ILE A 183 -3.08 4.25 -7.37
CA ILE A 183 -3.65 3.20 -8.24
C ILE A 183 -4.08 3.78 -9.60
N GLU A 184 -4.50 5.03 -9.63
CA GLU A 184 -4.87 5.78 -10.83
C GLU A 184 -3.70 5.95 -11.80
N MET A 185 -2.46 5.99 -11.30
CA MET A 185 -1.26 6.06 -12.13
C MET A 185 -1.09 4.83 -13.01
N ALA A 186 -1.56 3.67 -12.56
CA ALA A 186 -1.55 2.47 -13.39
C ALA A 186 -2.41 2.63 -14.65
N GLY A 187 -3.48 3.41 -14.56
CA GLY A 187 -4.32 3.75 -15.71
C GLY A 187 -3.65 4.73 -16.66
N THR A 188 -3.13 5.84 -16.14
CA THR A 188 -2.44 6.85 -16.96
C THR A 188 -1.18 6.28 -17.61
N ALA A 189 -0.36 5.53 -16.86
CA ALA A 189 0.82 4.87 -17.40
C ALA A 189 0.49 3.85 -18.49
N ALA A 190 -0.60 3.08 -18.33
CA ALA A 190 -1.03 2.13 -19.36
C ALA A 190 -1.56 2.85 -20.62
N ALA A 191 -2.16 4.03 -20.48
CA ALA A 191 -2.60 4.83 -21.62
C ALA A 191 -1.44 5.43 -22.44
N GLU A 192 -0.25 5.58 -21.83
CA GLU A 192 0.97 6.04 -22.51
C GLU A 192 1.77 4.91 -23.18
N THR A 193 1.34 3.67 -23.06
CA THR A 193 2.02 2.52 -23.71
C THR A 193 1.76 2.46 -25.21
N ALA A 194 2.55 1.64 -25.92
CA ALA A 194 2.43 1.48 -27.37
C ALA A 194 1.08 0.85 -27.80
N ASP A 195 0.37 0.14 -26.93
CA ASP A 195 -0.94 -0.48 -27.19
C ASP A 195 -1.87 -0.25 -25.98
N PRO A 196 -2.43 0.97 -25.83
CA PRO A 196 -3.27 1.30 -24.67
C PRO A 196 -4.58 0.52 -24.64
N GLU A 197 -5.19 0.25 -25.81
CA GLU A 197 -6.48 -0.48 -25.90
C GLU A 197 -6.39 -1.88 -25.30
N HIS A 198 -5.23 -2.51 -25.39
CA HIS A 198 -4.98 -3.85 -24.86
C HIS A 198 -4.40 -3.84 -23.44
N ASN A 199 -3.49 -2.92 -23.16
CA ASN A 199 -2.76 -2.88 -21.89
C ASN A 199 -3.61 -2.33 -20.73
N LEU A 200 -4.44 -1.32 -21.00
CA LEU A 200 -5.27 -0.68 -19.97
C LEU A 200 -6.32 -1.64 -19.38
N PRO A 201 -7.11 -2.40 -20.17
CA PRO A 201 -8.02 -3.40 -19.61
C PRO A 201 -7.31 -4.49 -18.80
N LYS A 202 -6.12 -4.94 -19.25
CA LYS A 202 -5.32 -5.92 -18.49
C LYS A 202 -4.88 -5.39 -17.14
N ALA A 203 -4.39 -4.15 -17.10
CA ALA A 203 -3.98 -3.49 -15.86
C ALA A 203 -5.16 -3.40 -14.89
N ILE A 204 -6.31 -2.92 -15.34
CA ILE A 204 -7.53 -2.78 -14.53
C ILE A 204 -8.04 -4.13 -14.04
N ASN A 205 -8.15 -5.12 -14.90
CA ASN A 205 -8.63 -6.46 -14.53
C ASN A 205 -7.69 -7.19 -13.56
N SER A 206 -6.44 -6.77 -13.42
CA SER A 206 -5.51 -7.32 -12.44
C SER A 206 -5.72 -6.78 -11.01
N ILE A 207 -6.47 -5.68 -10.85
CA ILE A 207 -6.64 -5.00 -9.56
C ILE A 207 -7.27 -5.91 -8.50
N PRO A 208 -8.37 -6.65 -8.76
CA PRO A 208 -8.97 -7.51 -7.74
C PRO A 208 -8.00 -8.57 -7.21
N ALA A 209 -7.22 -9.19 -8.12
CA ALA A 209 -6.22 -10.19 -7.73
C ALA A 209 -5.10 -9.56 -6.88
N ARG A 210 -4.63 -8.38 -7.24
CA ARG A 210 -3.63 -7.64 -6.45
C ARG A 210 -4.14 -7.29 -5.06
N VAL A 211 -5.36 -6.79 -4.96
CA VAL A 211 -5.98 -6.47 -3.67
C VAL A 211 -6.08 -7.72 -2.80
N LEU A 212 -6.57 -8.83 -3.36
CA LEU A 212 -6.69 -10.09 -2.64
C LEU A 212 -5.33 -10.57 -2.11
N ILE A 213 -4.30 -10.60 -2.95
CA ILE A 213 -2.98 -11.12 -2.59
C ILE A 213 -2.26 -10.17 -1.63
N PHE A 214 -2.10 -8.90 -2.01
CA PHE A 214 -1.20 -7.99 -1.30
C PHE A 214 -1.81 -7.37 -0.03
N TYR A 215 -3.13 -7.34 0.08
CA TYR A 215 -3.79 -6.81 1.28
C TYR A 215 -4.49 -7.90 2.06
N VAL A 216 -5.46 -8.59 1.47
CA VAL A 216 -6.28 -9.52 2.24
C VAL A 216 -5.48 -10.72 2.74
N LEU A 217 -4.73 -11.41 1.86
CA LEU A 217 -3.92 -12.56 2.27
C LEU A 217 -2.77 -12.14 3.18
N ALA A 218 -2.04 -11.06 2.86
CA ALA A 218 -0.92 -10.60 3.67
C ALA A 218 -1.38 -10.22 5.09
N LEU A 219 -2.42 -9.39 5.22
CA LEU A 219 -2.95 -8.99 6.52
C LEU A 219 -3.57 -10.16 7.28
N GLY A 220 -4.28 -11.05 6.58
CA GLY A 220 -4.84 -12.26 7.16
C GLY A 220 -3.77 -13.16 7.77
N VAL A 221 -2.67 -13.36 7.06
CA VAL A 221 -1.53 -14.15 7.54
C VAL A 221 -0.80 -13.48 8.70
N ILE A 222 -0.59 -12.16 8.64
CA ILE A 222 0.01 -11.41 9.76
C ILE A 222 -0.82 -11.60 11.03
N MET A 223 -2.15 -11.46 10.95
CA MET A 223 -3.03 -11.64 12.10
C MET A 223 -3.17 -13.11 12.55
N ALA A 224 -2.94 -14.08 11.66
CA ALA A 224 -2.87 -15.49 12.02
C ALA A 224 -1.59 -15.83 12.77
N VAL A 225 -0.47 -15.19 12.46
CA VAL A 225 0.81 -15.40 13.19
C VAL A 225 0.81 -14.66 14.53
N GLN A 226 0.29 -13.44 14.55
CA GLN A 226 0.21 -12.63 15.76
C GLN A 226 -1.19 -12.01 15.88
N PRO A 227 -1.92 -12.27 16.98
CA PRO A 227 -3.24 -11.70 17.20
C PRO A 227 -3.24 -10.18 17.07
N TRP A 228 -4.32 -9.64 16.52
CA TRP A 228 -4.48 -8.23 16.17
C TRP A 228 -4.23 -7.27 17.35
N ASP A 229 -4.62 -7.68 18.57
CA ASP A 229 -4.48 -6.92 19.83
C ASP A 229 -3.07 -6.86 20.38
N LEU A 230 -2.19 -7.76 19.91
CA LEU A 230 -0.78 -7.83 20.30
C LEU A 230 0.16 -7.18 19.28
N ILE A 231 -0.36 -6.75 18.13
CA ILE A 231 0.43 -6.06 17.10
C ILE A 231 0.80 -4.66 17.59
N ASN A 232 2.09 -4.36 17.59
CA ASN A 232 2.58 -3.05 17.98
C ASN A 232 2.33 -2.00 16.86
N PRO A 233 1.52 -0.95 17.10
CA PRO A 233 1.27 0.09 16.10
C PRO A 233 2.52 0.88 15.68
N GLN A 234 3.57 0.87 16.49
CA GLN A 234 4.83 1.59 16.25
C GLN A 234 5.87 0.76 15.48
N ALA A 235 5.66 -0.55 15.37
CA ALA A 235 6.56 -1.45 14.66
C ALA A 235 5.94 -1.91 13.33
N SER A 236 6.79 -2.23 12.36
CA SER A 236 6.33 -2.85 11.12
C SER A 236 5.96 -4.31 11.38
N PRO A 237 4.71 -4.74 11.12
CA PRO A 237 4.29 -6.14 11.28
C PRO A 237 5.11 -7.10 10.41
N PHE A 238 5.63 -6.62 9.27
CA PHE A 238 6.51 -7.39 8.39
C PHE A 238 7.83 -7.70 9.09
N VAL A 239 8.46 -6.69 9.69
CA VAL A 239 9.72 -6.85 10.43
C VAL A 239 9.54 -7.77 11.63
N GLU A 240 8.47 -7.59 12.40
CA GLU A 240 8.18 -8.46 13.55
C GLU A 240 8.02 -9.92 13.11
N MET A 241 7.27 -10.20 12.05
CA MET A 241 7.04 -11.56 11.58
C MET A 241 8.33 -12.23 11.08
N PHE A 242 9.16 -11.54 10.32
CA PHE A 242 10.44 -12.09 9.86
C PHE A 242 11.44 -12.27 11.00
N SER A 243 11.38 -11.44 12.04
CA SER A 243 12.22 -11.60 13.22
C SER A 243 11.93 -12.89 14.00
N TYR A 244 10.67 -13.35 14.00
CA TYR A 244 10.27 -14.61 14.65
C TYR A 244 10.92 -15.84 14.03
N ILE A 245 11.32 -15.77 12.75
CA ILE A 245 11.95 -16.87 12.02
C ILE A 245 13.48 -16.79 12.07
N GLY A 246 14.03 -15.81 12.81
CA GLY A 246 15.49 -15.64 12.93
C GLY A 246 16.14 -15.05 11.66
N ILE A 247 15.37 -14.53 10.72
CA ILE A 247 15.89 -13.84 9.55
C ILE A 247 16.22 -12.39 9.97
N LEU A 248 17.37 -12.21 10.59
CA LEU A 248 17.90 -10.90 11.00
C LEU A 248 18.05 -9.91 9.83
N ILE A 249 18.12 -10.41 8.61
CA ILE A 249 18.18 -9.60 7.38
C ILE A 249 16.89 -8.78 7.16
N ALA A 250 15.75 -9.20 7.70
CA ALA A 250 14.49 -8.48 7.58
C ALA A 250 14.47 -7.10 8.29
N PHE A 251 15.45 -6.82 9.15
CA PHE A 251 15.66 -5.49 9.70
C PHE A 251 16.29 -4.50 8.69
N HIS A 252 16.75 -4.99 7.53
CA HIS A 252 17.48 -4.23 6.52
C HIS A 252 16.76 -4.16 5.17
N ILE A 253 15.55 -4.74 5.05
CA ILE A 253 14.66 -4.69 3.89
C ILE A 253 13.48 -3.76 4.18
#